data_f764c861e82d81c99deb6c5c7296e65d
#
_entry.id   f764c861e82d81c99deb6c5c7296e65d
#
_cell.length_a   1.000
_cell.length_b   1.000
_cell.length_c   1.000
_cell.angle_alpha   90.00
_cell.angle_beta   90.00
_cell.angle_gamma   90.00
#
_symmetry.space_group_name_H-M   'P 1'
#
loop_
_entity.id
_entity.type
_entity.pdbx_description
1 polymer ?
#
loop_
_entity_poly.entity_id
_entity_poly.type
_entity_poly.pdbx_seq_one_letter_code
_entity_poly.pdbx_strand_id
1 'polypeptide(L)'
;MKQILFIFLFIYSLNVQAKVVLPTIYSDGMVLQRNQPIRIWGQAAPKEKVIVTFAGQQQVVNANTDGHWETRLSPLKEGGPYELQVLGKENQIEIKDILIGDVWLCSGQSNMQWVVNNVTNAEVEKKNANYPQIRTLNVPRRMELVPIDTINAKWTVCSPETVGSFSGVAYFFAKKVHEETHIPIGIINSSWGGTIIETWTSLEASNSISSEHLNCYTKEDKLLSPTKYFALKNKKAARNDYPSLVYNAMIHPLLSLSIKGVIWYQGENNVGNAEPYTDWLTCMIGDWRQRWKTELPF
;
A
#
# COMPACT_ATOMS: atom_id res chain seq x y z
N MET A 1 4.80 -62.00 34.10
CA MET A 1 4.95 -60.60 34.52
C MET A 1 5.37 -59.79 33.29
N LYS A 2 4.47 -58.97 32.69
CA LYS A 2 4.78 -58.09 31.56
C LYS A 2 5.20 -56.73 32.13
N GLN A 3 6.46 -56.35 31.94
CA GLN A 3 6.94 -55.03 32.27
C GLN A 3 6.44 -54.02 31.20
N ILE A 4 5.67 -53.03 31.62
CA ILE A 4 5.22 -51.89 30.80
C ILE A 4 6.29 -50.82 30.93
N LEU A 5 7.01 -50.57 29.82
CA LEU A 5 8.01 -49.51 29.70
C LEU A 5 7.28 -48.18 29.39
N PHE A 6 7.20 -47.26 30.36
CA PHE A 6 6.70 -45.91 30.15
C PHE A 6 7.81 -45.09 29.51
N ILE A 7 7.67 -44.78 28.23
CA ILE A 7 8.54 -43.80 27.51
C ILE A 7 7.98 -42.41 27.81
N PHE A 8 8.64 -41.63 28.65
CA PHE A 8 8.40 -40.21 28.82
C PHE A 8 8.96 -39.46 27.62
N LEU A 9 8.08 -39.03 26.70
CA LEU A 9 8.44 -38.11 25.65
C LEU A 9 8.59 -36.68 26.24
N PHE A 10 9.82 -36.26 26.46
CA PHE A 10 10.12 -34.87 26.79
C PHE A 10 9.95 -34.03 25.51
N ILE A 11 8.81 -33.34 25.37
CA ILE A 11 8.61 -32.31 24.33
C ILE A 11 9.42 -31.10 24.75
N TYR A 12 10.61 -30.97 24.20
CA TYR A 12 11.35 -29.70 24.23
C TYR A 12 10.60 -28.68 23.38
N SER A 13 9.86 -27.79 24.03
CA SER A 13 9.35 -26.57 23.38
C SER A 13 10.56 -25.71 22.99
N LEU A 14 10.98 -25.78 21.76
CA LEU A 14 11.89 -24.78 21.22
C LEU A 14 11.14 -23.44 21.25
N ASN A 15 11.43 -22.62 22.25
CA ASN A 15 11.02 -21.23 22.27
C ASN A 15 11.76 -20.51 21.14
N VAL A 16 11.21 -20.55 19.92
CA VAL A 16 11.64 -19.65 18.86
C VAL A 16 11.17 -18.27 19.28
N GLN A 17 12.06 -17.49 19.87
CA GLN A 17 11.80 -16.10 20.18
C GLN A 17 11.71 -15.34 18.86
N ALA A 18 10.51 -14.90 18.50
CA ALA A 18 10.29 -14.12 17.29
C ALA A 18 10.87 -12.71 17.48
N LYS A 19 11.66 -12.25 16.53
CA LYS A 19 12.16 -10.87 16.48
C LYS A 19 11.03 -9.91 16.11
N VAL A 20 11.12 -8.66 16.57
CA VAL A 20 10.26 -7.59 16.04
C VAL A 20 10.54 -7.41 14.55
N VAL A 21 9.45 -7.34 13.76
CA VAL A 21 9.48 -7.17 12.31
C VAL A 21 8.50 -6.07 11.91
N LEU A 22 8.91 -5.19 11.00
CA LEU A 22 8.07 -4.18 10.38
C LEU A 22 7.74 -4.56 8.93
N PRO A 23 6.56 -4.16 8.40
CA PRO A 23 6.30 -4.15 6.96
C PRO A 23 7.37 -3.35 6.21
N THR A 24 7.75 -3.79 5.02
CA THR A 24 8.83 -3.15 4.24
C THR A 24 8.49 -1.74 3.74
N ILE A 25 7.21 -1.35 3.77
CA ILE A 25 6.78 0.03 3.51
C ILE A 25 7.37 1.03 4.50
N TYR A 26 7.73 0.57 5.72
CA TYR A 26 8.56 1.32 6.66
C TYR A 26 10.02 1.04 6.33
N SER A 27 10.63 1.91 5.55
CA SER A 27 12.03 1.79 5.12
C SER A 27 12.70 3.15 5.08
N ASP A 28 14.01 3.15 5.02
CA ASP A 28 14.78 4.38 4.88
C ASP A 28 14.25 5.23 3.73
N GLY A 29 14.30 6.53 3.91
CA GLY A 29 13.83 7.46 2.93
C GLY A 29 12.30 7.62 2.85
N MET A 30 11.51 7.02 3.74
CA MET A 30 10.05 7.16 3.70
C MET A 30 9.57 8.59 3.97
N VAL A 31 8.40 8.92 3.40
CA VAL A 31 7.65 10.13 3.75
C VAL A 31 6.39 9.72 4.48
N LEU A 32 6.13 10.32 5.64
CA LEU A 32 4.91 10.13 6.42
C LEU A 32 4.03 11.38 6.34
N GLN A 33 2.70 11.16 6.32
CA GLN A 33 1.73 12.25 6.15
C GLN A 33 1.78 13.21 7.35
N ARG A 34 1.99 14.51 7.08
CA ARG A 34 1.93 15.59 8.08
C ARG A 34 0.52 15.81 8.61
N ASN A 35 0.42 16.37 9.82
CA ASN A 35 -0.83 16.80 10.47
C ASN A 35 -1.86 15.67 10.66
N GLN A 36 -1.41 14.41 10.62
CA GLN A 36 -2.21 13.21 10.86
C GLN A 36 -1.51 12.31 11.89
N PRO A 37 -2.24 11.52 12.69
CA PRO A 37 -1.64 10.52 13.55
C PRO A 37 -0.79 9.55 12.74
N ILE A 38 0.44 9.28 13.23
CA ILE A 38 1.38 8.38 12.56
C ILE A 38 1.17 6.98 13.12
N ARG A 39 0.65 6.08 12.30
CA ARG A 39 0.47 4.67 12.63
C ARG A 39 1.77 3.91 12.36
N ILE A 40 2.25 3.15 13.36
CA ILE A 40 3.36 2.21 13.22
C ILE A 40 2.89 0.86 13.73
N TRP A 41 3.13 -0.20 12.97
CA TRP A 41 2.70 -1.54 13.32
C TRP A 41 3.68 -2.61 12.83
N GLY A 42 3.57 -3.80 13.39
CA GLY A 42 4.40 -4.92 12.99
C GLY A 42 4.06 -6.21 13.72
N GLN A 43 4.98 -7.15 13.67
CA GLN A 43 4.90 -8.44 14.34
C GLN A 43 6.03 -8.57 15.37
N ALA A 44 5.76 -9.30 16.45
CA ALA A 44 6.70 -9.65 17.51
C ALA A 44 6.30 -10.99 18.14
N ALA A 45 7.00 -11.47 19.16
CA ALA A 45 6.52 -12.60 19.95
C ALA A 45 5.19 -12.25 20.65
N PRO A 46 4.27 -13.21 20.83
CA PRO A 46 3.05 -12.97 21.59
C PRO A 46 3.31 -12.34 22.95
N LYS A 47 2.57 -11.27 23.27
CA LYS A 47 2.70 -10.48 24.51
C LYS A 47 4.05 -9.77 24.69
N GLU A 48 4.91 -9.75 23.68
CA GLU A 48 6.18 -9.04 23.74
C GLU A 48 5.93 -7.53 23.85
N LYS A 49 6.71 -6.91 24.75
CA LYS A 49 6.76 -5.45 24.89
C LYS A 49 7.62 -4.86 23.77
N VAL A 50 7.03 -3.96 23.00
CA VAL A 50 7.69 -3.21 21.92
C VAL A 50 7.74 -1.74 22.29
N ILE A 51 8.88 -1.10 22.10
CA ILE A 51 9.08 0.34 22.34
C ILE A 51 9.32 1.00 20.99
N VAL A 52 8.53 2.00 20.65
CA VAL A 52 8.63 2.79 19.42
C VAL A 52 9.04 4.20 19.77
N THR A 53 10.16 4.68 19.22
CA THR A 53 10.68 6.04 19.42
C THR A 53 10.79 6.75 18.08
N PHE A 54 10.19 7.94 17.96
CA PHE A 54 10.22 8.74 16.75
C PHE A 54 10.03 10.23 17.05
N ALA A 55 10.93 11.08 16.53
CA ALA A 55 10.84 12.54 16.63
C ALA A 55 10.56 13.04 18.06
N GLY A 56 11.28 12.50 19.04
CA GLY A 56 11.14 12.87 20.48
C GLY A 56 9.93 12.26 21.18
N GLN A 57 9.07 11.51 20.48
CA GLN A 57 7.96 10.77 21.05
C GLN A 57 8.37 9.32 21.35
N GLN A 58 7.84 8.75 22.43
CA GLN A 58 8.02 7.33 22.74
C GLN A 58 6.67 6.70 23.09
N GLN A 59 6.42 5.53 22.54
CA GLN A 59 5.26 4.71 22.83
C GLN A 59 5.67 3.30 23.23
N VAL A 60 4.94 2.72 24.16
CA VAL A 60 5.13 1.35 24.62
C VAL A 60 3.86 0.58 24.34
N VAL A 61 3.97 -0.54 23.63
CA VAL A 61 2.84 -1.40 23.27
C VAL A 61 3.22 -2.86 23.48
N ASN A 62 2.23 -3.71 23.76
CA ASN A 62 2.42 -5.15 23.82
C ASN A 62 1.80 -5.80 22.57
N ALA A 63 2.51 -6.74 21.97
CA ALA A 63 1.95 -7.58 20.91
C ALA A 63 0.77 -8.40 21.47
N ASN A 64 -0.25 -8.62 20.64
CA ASN A 64 -1.38 -9.48 20.99
C ASN A 64 -0.99 -10.97 20.97
N THR A 65 -1.97 -11.85 21.15
CA THR A 65 -1.76 -13.31 21.12
C THR A 65 -1.28 -13.86 19.78
N ASP A 66 -1.53 -13.13 18.68
CA ASP A 66 -1.12 -13.49 17.32
C ASP A 66 0.21 -12.83 16.94
N GLY A 67 0.84 -12.10 17.88
CA GLY A 67 2.10 -11.39 17.67
C GLY A 67 1.96 -10.03 17.00
N HIS A 68 0.75 -9.60 16.63
CA HIS A 68 0.53 -8.28 16.04
C HIS A 68 0.60 -7.17 17.10
N TRP A 69 1.27 -6.08 16.78
CA TRP A 69 1.28 -4.85 17.58
C TRP A 69 1.08 -3.61 16.71
N GLU A 70 0.47 -2.60 17.29
CA GLU A 70 0.22 -1.32 16.65
C GLU A 70 0.30 -0.19 17.67
N THR A 71 0.86 0.94 17.26
CA THR A 71 0.81 2.18 18.03
C THR A 71 0.56 3.38 17.14
N ARG A 72 0.17 4.49 17.76
CA ARG A 72 -0.05 5.76 17.10
C ARG A 72 0.73 6.86 17.79
N LEU A 73 1.54 7.56 17.00
CA LEU A 73 2.27 8.75 17.44
C LEU A 73 1.45 10.00 17.10
N SER A 74 1.68 11.06 17.87
CA SER A 74 1.03 12.33 17.62
C SER A 74 1.40 12.93 16.28
N PRO A 75 0.49 13.70 15.65
CA PRO A 75 0.76 14.39 14.40
C PRO A 75 1.99 15.29 14.48
N LEU A 76 2.74 15.35 13.37
CA LEU A 76 3.87 16.27 13.19
C LEU A 76 3.59 17.24 12.03
N LYS A 77 4.20 18.41 12.09
CA LYS A 77 4.30 19.32 10.95
C LYS A 77 5.38 18.83 9.99
N GLU A 78 5.41 19.41 8.79
CA GLU A 78 6.46 19.13 7.79
C GLU A 78 7.86 19.31 8.38
N GLY A 79 8.79 18.45 7.97
CA GLY A 79 10.17 18.49 8.44
C GLY A 79 10.91 17.17 8.29
N GLY A 80 12.05 17.08 8.95
CA GLY A 80 12.97 15.96 8.89
C GLY A 80 14.36 16.40 8.38
N PRO A 81 15.28 15.45 8.18
CA PRO A 81 15.09 14.01 8.36
C PRO A 81 15.00 13.58 9.82
N TYR A 82 14.17 12.59 10.07
CA TYR A 82 13.99 11.93 11.38
C TYR A 82 14.46 10.47 11.31
N GLU A 83 14.56 9.86 12.48
CA GLU A 83 14.86 8.44 12.67
C GLU A 83 13.78 7.77 13.50
N LEU A 84 13.31 6.60 13.06
CA LEU A 84 12.39 5.73 13.78
C LEU A 84 13.18 4.56 14.38
N GLN A 85 13.02 4.36 15.68
CA GLN A 85 13.59 3.21 16.38
C GLN A 85 12.46 2.35 16.93
N VAL A 86 12.55 1.04 16.71
CA VAL A 86 11.63 0.04 17.24
C VAL A 86 12.45 -1.01 17.97
N LEU A 87 12.29 -1.06 19.29
CA LEU A 87 13.01 -1.96 20.17
C LEU A 87 12.07 -3.09 20.65
N GLY A 88 12.43 -4.30 20.30
CA GLY A 88 11.90 -5.54 20.89
C GLY A 88 12.86 -6.12 21.93
N LYS A 89 12.55 -7.33 22.40
CA LYS A 89 13.39 -8.03 23.36
C LYS A 89 14.70 -8.53 22.74
N GLU A 90 14.64 -9.01 21.49
CA GLU A 90 15.74 -9.72 20.83
C GLU A 90 16.44 -8.86 19.76
N ASN A 91 15.83 -7.77 19.30
CA ASN A 91 16.39 -6.92 18.26
C ASN A 91 15.89 -5.49 18.35
N GLN A 92 16.62 -4.62 17.67
CA GLN A 92 16.24 -3.24 17.39
C GLN A 92 16.20 -3.04 15.87
N ILE A 93 15.23 -2.27 15.41
CA ILE A 93 15.11 -1.81 14.03
C ILE A 93 15.31 -0.31 14.03
N GLU A 94 16.14 0.18 13.13
CA GLU A 94 16.34 1.59 12.85
C GLU A 94 15.96 1.88 11.41
N ILE A 95 15.16 2.94 11.20
CA ILE A 95 14.78 3.45 9.88
C ILE A 95 15.18 4.91 9.84
N LYS A 96 15.98 5.28 8.86
CA LYS A 96 16.62 6.59 8.76
C LYS A 96 16.05 7.44 7.64
N ASP A 97 16.41 8.72 7.67
CA ASP A 97 16.07 9.68 6.61
C ASP A 97 14.56 9.79 6.34
N ILE A 98 13.75 9.82 7.41
CA ILE A 98 12.31 9.93 7.34
C ILE A 98 11.90 11.41 7.23
N LEU A 99 11.09 11.73 6.24
CA LEU A 99 10.50 13.06 6.11
C LEU A 99 9.02 13.05 6.54
N ILE A 100 8.57 14.18 7.07
CA ILE A 100 7.16 14.47 7.27
C ILE A 100 6.75 15.46 6.18
N GLY A 101 5.73 15.10 5.39
CA GLY A 101 5.29 15.89 4.24
C GLY A 101 3.90 15.50 3.76
N ASP A 102 3.59 15.81 2.52
CA ASP A 102 2.32 15.40 1.89
C ASP A 102 2.50 14.12 1.10
N VAL A 103 1.75 13.07 1.45
CA VAL A 103 1.80 11.75 0.82
C VAL A 103 0.62 11.59 -0.14
N TRP A 104 0.89 11.34 -1.41
CA TRP A 104 -0.11 11.19 -2.45
C TRP A 104 -0.12 9.77 -3.01
N LEU A 105 -1.32 9.17 -3.08
CA LEU A 105 -1.52 7.92 -3.79
C LEU A 105 -1.77 8.23 -5.27
N CYS A 106 -0.84 7.83 -6.13
CA CYS A 106 -0.93 7.98 -7.59
C CYS A 106 -1.29 6.62 -8.16
N SER A 107 -2.54 6.46 -8.62
CA SER A 107 -3.09 5.17 -9.01
C SER A 107 -3.83 5.24 -10.35
N GLY A 108 -4.07 4.08 -10.95
CA GLY A 108 -4.71 3.97 -12.24
C GLY A 108 -4.05 2.97 -13.18
N GLN A 109 -4.12 3.23 -14.50
CA GLN A 109 -3.62 2.30 -15.50
C GLN A 109 -2.34 2.80 -16.22
N SER A 110 -2.19 2.48 -17.51
CA SER A 110 -0.95 2.68 -18.28
C SER A 110 -0.43 4.12 -18.28
N ASN A 111 -1.28 5.12 -18.35
CA ASN A 111 -0.85 6.51 -18.34
C ASN A 111 -0.27 6.93 -16.97
N MET A 112 -0.84 6.46 -15.86
CA MET A 112 -0.24 6.65 -14.55
C MET A 112 1.05 5.82 -14.40
N GLN A 113 1.12 4.64 -14.99
CA GLN A 113 2.30 3.76 -14.95
C GLN A 113 3.45 4.29 -15.81
N TRP A 114 3.19 5.15 -16.81
CA TRP A 114 4.19 5.67 -17.73
C TRP A 114 5.33 6.37 -16.99
N VAL A 115 6.56 5.90 -17.21
CA VAL A 115 7.72 6.36 -16.42
C VAL A 115 8.44 7.54 -17.07
N VAL A 116 9.19 8.30 -16.26
CA VAL A 116 9.97 9.47 -16.70
C VAL A 116 10.95 9.12 -17.82
N ASN A 117 11.53 7.93 -17.85
CA ASN A 117 12.39 7.48 -18.96
C ASN A 117 11.71 7.56 -20.34
N ASN A 118 10.38 7.54 -20.38
CA ASN A 118 9.59 7.48 -21.61
C ASN A 118 8.87 8.80 -21.94
N VAL A 119 9.06 9.86 -21.16
CA VAL A 119 8.44 11.17 -21.44
C VAL A 119 9.26 11.96 -22.46
N THR A 120 8.63 12.97 -23.07
CA THR A 120 9.34 13.93 -23.91
C THR A 120 10.42 14.63 -23.09
N ASN A 121 11.63 14.76 -23.67
CA ASN A 121 12.79 15.37 -23.00
C ASN A 121 13.26 14.63 -21.73
N ALA A 122 13.06 13.32 -21.64
CA ALA A 122 13.42 12.50 -20.47
C ALA A 122 14.86 12.75 -19.97
N GLU A 123 15.85 12.85 -20.86
CA GLU A 123 17.25 13.06 -20.49
C GLU A 123 17.48 14.42 -19.82
N VAL A 124 16.77 15.46 -20.25
CA VAL A 124 16.84 16.80 -19.65
C VAL A 124 16.19 16.77 -18.26
N GLU A 125 15.00 16.14 -18.15
CA GLU A 125 14.32 16.01 -16.85
C GLU A 125 15.15 15.19 -15.86
N LYS A 126 15.72 14.07 -16.27
CA LYS A 126 16.57 13.26 -15.42
C LYS A 126 17.78 14.03 -14.92
N LYS A 127 18.50 14.72 -15.81
CA LYS A 127 19.67 15.52 -15.43
C LYS A 127 19.35 16.59 -14.40
N ASN A 128 18.15 17.14 -14.41
CA ASN A 128 17.73 18.23 -13.53
C ASN A 128 16.97 17.72 -12.28
N ALA A 129 16.74 16.42 -12.14
CA ALA A 129 15.90 15.86 -11.09
C ALA A 129 16.63 15.71 -9.74
N ASN A 130 17.17 16.79 -9.22
CA ASN A 130 17.77 16.81 -7.88
C ASN A 130 16.76 17.32 -6.84
N TYR A 131 15.79 16.47 -6.49
CA TYR A 131 14.74 16.77 -5.53
C TYR A 131 14.75 15.80 -4.35
N PRO A 132 15.71 15.88 -3.41
CA PRO A 132 15.84 14.90 -2.33
C PRO A 132 14.66 14.88 -1.34
N GLN A 133 13.76 15.85 -1.42
CA GLN A 133 12.52 15.90 -0.65
C GLN A 133 11.31 15.31 -1.40
N ILE A 134 11.48 14.88 -2.64
CA ILE A 134 10.48 14.09 -3.38
C ILE A 134 10.91 12.63 -3.34
N ARG A 135 10.03 11.75 -2.94
CA ARG A 135 10.30 10.32 -2.80
C ARG A 135 9.16 9.48 -3.31
N THR A 136 9.48 8.30 -3.83
CA THR A 136 8.47 7.36 -4.34
C THR A 136 8.53 6.01 -3.65
N LEU A 137 7.36 5.43 -3.42
CA LEU A 137 7.14 4.02 -3.11
C LEU A 137 6.43 3.38 -4.30
N ASN A 138 7.14 2.56 -5.07
CA ASN A 138 6.53 1.83 -6.19
C ASN A 138 5.94 0.51 -5.68
N VAL A 139 4.62 0.37 -5.78
CA VAL A 139 3.88 -0.83 -5.37
C VAL A 139 4.06 -1.91 -6.43
N PRO A 140 4.52 -3.13 -6.06
CA PRO A 140 4.64 -4.25 -6.99
C PRO A 140 3.27 -4.62 -7.58
N ARG A 141 3.23 -4.82 -8.90
CA ARG A 141 2.02 -5.27 -9.60
C ARG A 141 1.69 -6.70 -9.23
N ARG A 142 0.58 -6.87 -8.56
CA ARG A 142 0.13 -8.16 -8.04
C ARG A 142 -1.40 -8.19 -7.96
N MET A 143 -1.97 -9.37 -8.08
CA MET A 143 -3.38 -9.66 -7.83
C MET A 143 -3.48 -10.73 -6.76
N GLU A 144 -4.45 -10.57 -5.85
CA GLU A 144 -4.73 -11.53 -4.79
C GLU A 144 -6.23 -11.79 -4.67
N LEU A 145 -6.58 -13.02 -4.33
CA LEU A 145 -7.98 -13.42 -4.13
C LEU A 145 -8.57 -12.86 -2.83
N VAL A 146 -7.70 -12.56 -1.88
CA VAL A 146 -8.05 -11.97 -0.57
C VAL A 146 -7.12 -10.81 -0.28
N PRO A 147 -7.56 -9.82 0.51
CA PRO A 147 -6.68 -8.72 0.92
C PRO A 147 -5.42 -9.21 1.63
N ILE A 148 -4.29 -8.62 1.30
CA ILE A 148 -3.01 -8.83 1.99
C ILE A 148 -2.62 -7.57 2.75
N ASP A 149 -1.94 -7.73 3.89
CA ASP A 149 -1.58 -6.60 4.75
C ASP A 149 -0.23 -5.99 4.42
N THR A 150 0.61 -6.70 3.66
CA THR A 150 2.00 -6.28 3.39
C THR A 150 2.37 -6.45 1.93
N ILE A 151 3.23 -5.57 1.45
CA ILE A 151 3.88 -5.63 0.13
C ILE A 151 5.39 -5.53 0.31
N ASN A 152 6.15 -6.06 -0.64
CA ASN A 152 7.60 -5.88 -0.65
C ASN A 152 7.95 -4.65 -1.51
N ALA A 153 7.98 -3.48 -0.88
CA ALA A 153 8.33 -2.21 -1.52
C ALA A 153 9.19 -1.37 -0.60
N LYS A 154 10.02 -0.51 -1.18
CA LYS A 154 10.88 0.43 -0.45
C LYS A 154 10.80 1.81 -1.07
N TRP A 155 10.99 2.83 -0.25
CA TRP A 155 11.06 4.20 -0.69
C TRP A 155 12.35 4.48 -1.47
N THR A 156 12.25 5.34 -2.47
CA THR A 156 13.34 5.76 -3.33
C THR A 156 13.37 7.28 -3.39
N VAL A 157 14.53 7.87 -3.12
CA VAL A 157 14.76 9.33 -3.19
C VAL A 157 14.84 9.74 -4.66
N CYS A 158 14.24 10.89 -5.02
CA CYS A 158 14.34 11.47 -6.35
C CYS A 158 15.73 12.05 -6.58
N SER A 159 16.43 11.48 -7.54
CA SER A 159 17.73 11.95 -8.05
C SER A 159 17.83 11.72 -9.55
N PRO A 160 18.84 12.27 -10.23
CA PRO A 160 19.09 11.98 -11.65
C PRO A 160 19.18 10.48 -11.97
N GLU A 161 19.69 9.67 -11.04
CA GLU A 161 19.88 8.23 -11.22
C GLU A 161 18.58 7.43 -11.02
N THR A 162 17.65 7.93 -10.20
CA THR A 162 16.48 7.17 -9.77
C THR A 162 15.19 7.59 -10.45
N VAL A 163 15.05 8.88 -10.77
CA VAL A 163 13.80 9.48 -11.29
C VAL A 163 13.29 8.83 -12.57
N GLY A 164 14.17 8.26 -13.37
CA GLY A 164 13.81 7.60 -14.61
C GLY A 164 12.75 6.50 -14.46
N SER A 165 12.67 5.87 -13.27
CA SER A 165 11.71 4.84 -12.92
C SER A 165 10.43 5.36 -12.26
N PHE A 166 10.33 6.64 -11.93
CA PHE A 166 9.14 7.23 -11.33
C PHE A 166 8.02 7.36 -12.37
N SER A 167 6.77 7.26 -11.94
CA SER A 167 5.63 7.64 -12.78
C SER A 167 5.81 9.09 -13.25
N GLY A 168 5.73 9.34 -14.57
CA GLY A 168 5.88 10.68 -15.11
C GLY A 168 4.81 11.63 -14.61
N VAL A 169 3.53 11.19 -14.60
CA VAL A 169 2.41 11.99 -14.08
C VAL A 169 2.64 12.34 -12.61
N ALA A 170 2.96 11.34 -11.79
CA ALA A 170 3.19 11.54 -10.36
C ALA A 170 4.42 12.42 -10.08
N TYR A 171 5.51 12.24 -10.84
CA TYR A 171 6.71 13.04 -10.69
C TYR A 171 6.46 14.51 -11.01
N PHE A 172 5.86 14.84 -12.17
CA PHE A 172 5.60 16.22 -12.54
C PHE A 172 4.62 16.90 -11.59
N PHE A 173 3.62 16.18 -11.10
CA PHE A 173 2.74 16.67 -10.05
C PHE A 173 3.53 16.99 -8.77
N ALA A 174 4.30 16.02 -8.26
CA ALA A 174 5.07 16.19 -7.03
C ALA A 174 6.10 17.32 -7.15
N LYS A 175 6.79 17.41 -8.28
CA LYS A 175 7.74 18.49 -8.60
C LYS A 175 7.06 19.84 -8.50
N LYS A 176 5.92 20.03 -9.19
CA LYS A 176 5.19 21.29 -9.16
C LYS A 176 4.70 21.67 -7.77
N VAL A 177 4.10 20.71 -7.04
CA VAL A 177 3.64 20.96 -5.67
C VAL A 177 4.80 21.29 -4.74
N HIS A 178 5.91 20.56 -4.83
CA HIS A 178 7.09 20.82 -4.01
C HIS A 178 7.71 22.19 -4.29
N GLU A 179 7.86 22.56 -5.55
CA GLU A 179 8.40 23.87 -5.96
C GLU A 179 7.57 25.05 -5.43
N GLU A 180 6.23 24.91 -5.37
CA GLU A 180 5.34 25.95 -4.88
C GLU A 180 5.22 25.99 -3.35
N THR A 181 5.34 24.83 -2.68
CA THR A 181 5.04 24.73 -1.25
C THR A 181 6.26 24.55 -0.38
N HIS A 182 7.37 24.08 -0.95
CA HIS A 182 8.58 23.63 -0.26
C HIS A 182 8.36 22.50 0.76
N ILE A 183 7.21 21.82 0.67
CA ILE A 183 6.86 20.69 1.53
C ILE A 183 7.45 19.40 0.95
N PRO A 184 8.00 18.50 1.76
CA PRO A 184 8.38 17.16 1.30
C PRO A 184 7.20 16.40 0.70
N ILE A 185 7.40 15.71 -0.43
CA ILE A 185 6.35 14.97 -1.12
C ILE A 185 6.69 13.48 -1.20
N GLY A 186 5.78 12.66 -0.69
CA GLY A 186 5.79 11.22 -0.87
C GLY A 186 4.81 10.80 -1.98
N ILE A 187 5.30 10.06 -2.95
CA ILE A 187 4.49 9.45 -4.02
C ILE A 187 4.35 7.97 -3.72
N ILE A 188 3.14 7.47 -3.55
CA ILE A 188 2.85 6.04 -3.57
C ILE A 188 2.30 5.72 -4.95
N ASN A 189 3.14 5.16 -5.82
CA ASN A 189 2.74 4.77 -7.16
C ASN A 189 2.18 3.35 -7.15
N SER A 190 0.84 3.24 -7.22
CA SER A 190 0.10 1.99 -7.31
C SER A 190 -0.67 1.96 -8.62
N SER A 191 0.00 1.62 -9.73
CA SER A 191 -0.58 1.67 -11.07
C SER A 191 -0.27 0.43 -11.90
N TRP A 192 -1.22 0.05 -12.78
CA TRP A 192 -1.06 -1.12 -13.64
C TRP A 192 -1.80 -0.95 -14.97
N GLY A 193 -1.06 -0.94 -16.07
CA GLY A 193 -1.61 -0.80 -17.42
C GLY A 193 -2.59 -1.91 -17.79
N GLY A 194 -3.67 -1.54 -18.52
CA GLY A 194 -4.70 -2.47 -18.96
C GLY A 194 -5.68 -2.91 -17.89
N THR A 195 -5.71 -2.26 -16.71
CA THR A 195 -6.69 -2.55 -15.65
C THR A 195 -8.00 -1.80 -15.89
N ILE A 196 -9.11 -2.45 -15.54
CA ILE A 196 -10.45 -1.84 -15.45
C ILE A 196 -10.67 -1.32 -14.03
N ILE A 197 -11.60 -0.39 -13.84
CA ILE A 197 -11.85 0.24 -12.54
C ILE A 197 -12.34 -0.75 -11.50
N GLU A 198 -13.09 -1.76 -11.90
CA GLU A 198 -13.69 -2.80 -11.06
C GLU A 198 -12.65 -3.52 -10.20
N THR A 199 -11.47 -3.77 -10.76
CA THR A 199 -10.40 -4.49 -10.04
C THR A 199 -9.74 -3.66 -8.93
N TRP A 200 -9.94 -2.32 -8.94
CA TRP A 200 -9.44 -1.38 -7.94
C TRP A 200 -10.43 -1.11 -6.79
N THR A 201 -11.64 -1.63 -6.90
CA THR A 201 -12.71 -1.50 -5.90
C THR A 201 -12.71 -2.72 -4.99
N SER A 202 -12.97 -2.58 -3.69
CA SER A 202 -13.04 -3.75 -2.81
C SER A 202 -14.21 -4.67 -3.18
N LEU A 203 -14.12 -5.94 -2.83
CA LEU A 203 -15.18 -6.91 -3.10
C LEU A 203 -16.49 -6.52 -2.40
N GLU A 204 -16.38 -5.99 -1.20
CA GLU A 204 -17.53 -5.54 -0.41
C GLU A 204 -18.28 -4.40 -1.10
N ALA A 205 -17.54 -3.36 -1.53
CA ALA A 205 -18.13 -2.24 -2.25
C ALA A 205 -18.65 -2.65 -3.63
N SER A 206 -17.96 -3.55 -4.33
CA SER A 206 -18.39 -4.07 -5.62
C SER A 206 -19.76 -4.76 -5.58
N ASN A 207 -20.11 -5.38 -4.45
CA ASN A 207 -21.43 -6.01 -4.25
C ASN A 207 -22.59 -5.00 -4.16
N SER A 208 -22.30 -3.72 -4.00
CA SER A 208 -23.34 -2.66 -3.98
C SER A 208 -23.70 -2.12 -5.36
N ILE A 209 -22.94 -2.50 -6.39
CA ILE A 209 -23.18 -2.08 -7.78
C ILE A 209 -24.02 -3.14 -8.49
N SER A 210 -24.99 -2.68 -9.29
CA SER A 210 -25.85 -3.56 -10.09
C SER A 210 -25.04 -4.47 -11.01
N SER A 211 -25.43 -5.73 -11.08
CA SER A 211 -24.73 -6.82 -11.72
C SER A 211 -24.83 -6.85 -13.25
N GLU A 212 -25.70 -6.05 -13.85
CA GLU A 212 -26.03 -6.13 -15.28
C GLU A 212 -24.82 -5.93 -16.20
N HIS A 213 -23.77 -5.29 -15.70
CA HIS A 213 -22.58 -4.90 -16.46
C HIS A 213 -21.34 -5.76 -16.18
N LEU A 214 -21.45 -6.77 -15.31
CA LEU A 214 -20.30 -7.59 -14.93
C LEU A 214 -20.49 -9.06 -15.28
N ASN A 215 -19.68 -9.55 -16.21
CA ASN A 215 -19.63 -10.97 -16.60
C ASN A 215 -19.29 -11.95 -15.46
N CYS A 216 -19.06 -11.46 -14.26
CA CYS A 216 -18.70 -12.25 -13.07
C CYS A 216 -19.88 -12.52 -12.14
N TYR A 217 -21.10 -12.10 -12.53
CA TYR A 217 -22.32 -12.38 -11.76
C TYR A 217 -23.06 -13.62 -12.27
N THR A 218 -23.82 -14.25 -11.39
CA THR A 218 -24.79 -15.31 -11.77
C THR A 218 -26.03 -14.68 -12.38
N LYS A 219 -26.90 -15.54 -12.95
CA LYS A 219 -28.25 -15.12 -13.40
C LYS A 219 -29.14 -14.60 -12.27
N GLU A 220 -28.79 -14.90 -11.01
CA GLU A 220 -29.51 -14.46 -9.80
C GLU A 220 -28.80 -13.29 -9.12
N ASP A 221 -27.98 -12.49 -9.85
CA ASP A 221 -27.29 -11.31 -9.38
C ASP A 221 -26.33 -11.54 -8.20
N LYS A 222 -25.77 -12.75 -8.11
CA LYS A 222 -24.76 -13.07 -7.12
C LYS A 222 -23.38 -13.09 -7.75
N LEU A 223 -22.45 -12.37 -7.15
CA LEU A 223 -21.06 -12.38 -7.57
C LEU A 223 -20.48 -13.81 -7.49
N LEU A 224 -20.01 -14.33 -8.60
CA LEU A 224 -19.29 -15.60 -8.62
C LEU A 224 -18.00 -15.47 -7.81
N SER A 225 -17.66 -16.49 -7.04
CA SER A 225 -16.31 -16.49 -6.44
C SER A 225 -15.24 -16.43 -7.52
N PRO A 226 -14.07 -15.82 -7.28
CA PRO A 226 -12.98 -15.74 -8.25
C PRO A 226 -12.66 -17.10 -8.86
N THR A 227 -12.56 -18.14 -8.04
CA THR A 227 -12.26 -19.52 -8.50
C THR A 227 -13.31 -20.03 -9.49
N LYS A 228 -14.61 -19.81 -9.22
CA LYS A 228 -15.69 -20.22 -10.13
C LYS A 228 -15.67 -19.39 -11.41
N TYR A 229 -15.49 -18.08 -11.32
CA TYR A 229 -15.44 -17.20 -12.48
C TYR A 229 -14.32 -17.59 -13.44
N PHE A 230 -13.10 -17.83 -12.94
CA PHE A 230 -11.95 -18.20 -13.77
C PHE A 230 -12.11 -19.62 -14.36
N ALA A 231 -12.70 -20.54 -13.62
CA ALA A 231 -13.00 -21.88 -14.13
C ALA A 231 -13.96 -21.83 -15.31
N LEU A 232 -15.05 -21.03 -15.21
CA LEU A 232 -16.03 -20.88 -16.29
C LEU A 232 -15.46 -20.22 -17.55
N LYS A 233 -14.51 -19.33 -17.40
CA LYS A 233 -13.87 -18.62 -18.53
C LYS A 233 -12.73 -19.39 -19.17
N ASN A 234 -12.37 -20.58 -18.69
CA ASN A 234 -11.22 -21.36 -19.16
C ASN A 234 -9.91 -20.55 -19.18
N LYS A 235 -9.83 -19.50 -18.32
CA LYS A 235 -8.71 -18.57 -18.29
C LYS A 235 -7.65 -19.07 -17.32
N LYS A 236 -6.45 -19.25 -17.84
CA LYS A 236 -5.26 -19.35 -16.99
C LYS A 236 -5.03 -17.99 -16.34
N ALA A 237 -5.17 -17.96 -15.01
CA ALA A 237 -4.86 -16.86 -14.12
C ALA A 237 -5.60 -15.54 -14.38
N ALA A 238 -6.14 -15.09 -13.30
CA ALA A 238 -6.59 -13.79 -12.96
C ALA A 238 -6.08 -12.69 -13.90
N ARG A 239 -6.98 -12.17 -14.66
CA ARG A 239 -6.76 -10.88 -15.26
C ARG A 239 -7.66 -9.87 -14.56
N ASN A 240 -7.34 -8.64 -14.78
CA ASN A 240 -7.99 -7.43 -14.33
C ASN A 240 -9.48 -7.26 -14.78
N ASP A 241 -10.13 -8.35 -15.11
CA ASP A 241 -11.55 -8.40 -15.50
C ASP A 241 -12.45 -8.99 -14.39
N TYR A 242 -11.94 -9.07 -13.14
CA TYR A 242 -12.69 -9.44 -11.96
C TYR A 242 -12.50 -8.36 -10.87
N PRO A 243 -13.57 -8.00 -10.14
CA PRO A 243 -13.50 -7.02 -9.07
C PRO A 243 -12.48 -7.38 -8.00
N SER A 244 -11.89 -6.36 -7.38
CA SER A 244 -11.07 -6.38 -6.17
C SER A 244 -9.68 -7.05 -6.24
N LEU A 245 -9.31 -7.77 -7.28
CA LEU A 245 -8.03 -8.51 -7.25
C LEU A 245 -6.81 -7.61 -7.11
N VAL A 246 -6.80 -6.49 -7.79
CA VAL A 246 -5.73 -5.49 -7.69
C VAL A 246 -5.87 -4.69 -6.40
N TYR A 247 -7.10 -4.34 -6.00
CA TYR A 247 -7.36 -3.72 -4.71
C TYR A 247 -6.75 -4.53 -3.56
N ASN A 248 -6.99 -5.84 -3.53
CA ASN A 248 -6.52 -6.72 -2.47
C ASN A 248 -4.99 -6.70 -2.27
N ALA A 249 -4.25 -6.53 -3.37
CA ALA A 249 -2.79 -6.62 -3.36
C ALA A 249 -2.07 -5.26 -3.45
N MET A 250 -2.70 -4.24 -4.03
CA MET A 250 -2.03 -2.99 -4.38
C MET A 250 -2.64 -1.76 -3.69
N ILE A 251 -3.84 -1.87 -3.10
CA ILE A 251 -4.48 -0.79 -2.35
C ILE A 251 -4.60 -1.17 -0.87
N HIS A 252 -5.14 -2.35 -0.56
CA HIS A 252 -5.37 -2.76 0.83
C HIS A 252 -4.11 -2.66 1.72
N PRO A 253 -2.91 -3.08 1.31
CA PRO A 253 -1.72 -2.96 2.14
C PRO A 253 -1.34 -1.52 2.49
N LEU A 254 -1.80 -0.55 1.70
CA LEU A 254 -1.51 0.87 1.86
C LEU A 254 -2.42 1.56 2.87
N LEU A 255 -3.52 0.94 3.28
CA LEU A 255 -4.49 1.49 4.25
C LEU A 255 -3.87 1.76 5.62
N SER A 256 -2.71 1.21 5.89
CA SER A 256 -1.94 1.50 7.10
C SER A 256 -1.23 2.86 7.07
N LEU A 257 -1.06 3.47 5.90
CA LEU A 257 -0.44 4.77 5.73
C LEU A 257 -1.51 5.86 5.62
N SER A 258 -1.32 6.96 6.35
CA SER A 258 -2.11 8.18 6.11
C SER A 258 -1.66 8.83 4.81
N ILE A 259 -2.60 9.33 4.01
CA ILE A 259 -2.34 10.02 2.74
C ILE A 259 -3.05 11.37 2.69
N LYS A 260 -2.53 12.28 1.89
CA LYS A 260 -3.12 13.61 1.63
C LYS A 260 -4.31 13.53 0.68
N GLY A 261 -4.19 12.70 -0.34
CA GLY A 261 -5.18 12.55 -1.38
C GLY A 261 -4.75 11.55 -2.45
N VAL A 262 -5.55 11.44 -3.48
CA VAL A 262 -5.38 10.50 -4.59
C VAL A 262 -5.26 11.25 -5.90
N ILE A 263 -4.37 10.80 -6.78
CA ILE A 263 -4.33 11.18 -8.18
C ILE A 263 -4.70 9.93 -8.98
N TRP A 264 -5.84 9.98 -9.66
CA TRP A 264 -6.39 8.87 -10.41
C TRP A 264 -6.30 9.11 -11.92
N TYR A 265 -5.66 8.18 -12.65
CA TYR A 265 -5.58 8.23 -14.11
C TYR A 265 -5.90 6.86 -14.71
N GLN A 266 -7.17 6.65 -15.02
CA GLN A 266 -7.71 5.41 -15.56
C GLN A 266 -9.03 5.69 -16.29
N GLY A 267 -9.44 4.82 -17.20
CA GLY A 267 -10.72 4.91 -17.93
C GLY A 267 -10.62 4.26 -19.30
N GLU A 268 -9.46 4.30 -19.92
CA GLU A 268 -9.27 3.84 -21.31
C GLU A 268 -9.62 2.35 -21.49
N ASN A 269 -9.36 1.53 -20.48
CA ASN A 269 -9.71 0.09 -20.56
C ASN A 269 -11.19 -0.21 -20.30
N ASN A 270 -11.94 0.78 -19.81
CA ASN A 270 -13.40 0.70 -19.64
C ASN A 270 -14.20 1.27 -20.82
N VAL A 271 -13.55 1.79 -21.89
CA VAL A 271 -14.24 2.40 -23.04
C VAL A 271 -15.24 1.46 -23.67
N GLY A 272 -14.96 0.15 -23.74
CA GLY A 272 -15.88 -0.87 -24.25
C GLY A 272 -17.09 -1.14 -23.35
N ASN A 273 -17.08 -0.63 -22.10
CA ASN A 273 -18.15 -0.72 -21.11
C ASN A 273 -18.19 0.60 -20.32
N ALA A 274 -18.43 1.71 -21.01
CA ALA A 274 -18.31 3.04 -20.46
C ALA A 274 -19.55 3.47 -19.62
N GLU A 275 -20.72 2.91 -19.89
CA GLU A 275 -21.98 3.29 -19.24
C GLU A 275 -21.92 3.21 -17.72
N PRO A 276 -21.49 2.10 -17.09
CA PRO A 276 -21.42 1.99 -15.64
C PRO A 276 -20.19 2.66 -15.01
N TYR A 277 -19.31 3.31 -15.78
CA TYR A 277 -18.05 3.84 -15.26
C TYR A 277 -18.25 4.89 -14.17
N THR A 278 -19.27 5.73 -14.29
CA THR A 278 -19.58 6.76 -13.28
C THR A 278 -19.95 6.13 -11.94
N ASP A 279 -20.74 5.06 -11.96
CA ASP A 279 -21.15 4.34 -10.76
C ASP A 279 -19.95 3.64 -10.11
N TRP A 280 -19.10 3.02 -10.93
CA TRP A 280 -17.86 2.39 -10.44
C TRP A 280 -16.90 3.40 -9.85
N LEU A 281 -16.70 4.56 -10.48
CA LEU A 281 -15.83 5.60 -9.97
C LEU A 281 -16.35 6.15 -8.63
N THR A 282 -17.66 6.41 -8.56
CA THR A 282 -18.31 6.89 -7.33
C THR A 282 -18.18 5.85 -6.20
N CYS A 283 -18.41 4.58 -6.52
CA CYS A 283 -18.28 3.48 -5.57
C CYS A 283 -16.83 3.34 -5.08
N MET A 284 -15.85 3.33 -5.98
CA MET A 284 -14.44 3.22 -5.62
C MET A 284 -13.98 4.39 -4.73
N ILE A 285 -14.34 5.62 -5.08
CA ILE A 285 -14.02 6.80 -4.27
C ILE A 285 -14.62 6.68 -2.87
N GLY A 286 -15.90 6.30 -2.78
CA GLY A 286 -16.60 6.08 -1.50
C GLY A 286 -15.95 4.98 -0.66
N ASP A 287 -15.62 3.83 -1.28
CA ASP A 287 -14.95 2.70 -0.64
C ASP A 287 -13.58 3.11 -0.08
N TRP A 288 -12.77 3.81 -0.87
CA TRP A 288 -11.45 4.25 -0.41
C TRP A 288 -11.56 5.27 0.72
N ARG A 289 -12.45 6.27 0.64
CA ARG A 289 -12.71 7.23 1.71
C ARG A 289 -13.13 6.55 3.01
N GLN A 290 -14.06 5.60 2.93
CA GLN A 290 -14.52 4.83 4.08
C GLN A 290 -13.37 4.05 4.74
N ARG A 291 -12.50 3.41 3.94
CA ARG A 291 -11.40 2.59 4.46
C ARG A 291 -10.27 3.43 5.04
N TRP A 292 -9.92 4.54 4.43
CA TRP A 292 -8.98 5.52 5.01
C TRP A 292 -9.61 6.36 6.15
N LYS A 293 -10.94 6.30 6.32
CA LYS A 293 -11.69 7.09 7.31
C LYS A 293 -11.42 8.59 7.18
N THR A 294 -11.32 9.07 5.96
CA THR A 294 -10.94 10.46 5.62
C THR A 294 -11.59 10.87 4.30
N GLU A 295 -12.07 12.11 4.23
CA GLU A 295 -12.54 12.73 3.00
C GLU A 295 -11.36 13.03 2.07
N LEU A 296 -10.86 11.99 1.39
CA LEU A 296 -9.76 12.11 0.46
C LEU A 296 -10.15 12.94 -0.77
N PRO A 297 -9.41 13.98 -1.14
CA PRO A 297 -9.52 14.58 -2.48
C PRO A 297 -9.02 13.60 -3.55
N PHE A 298 -9.69 13.64 -4.71
CA PHE A 298 -9.34 12.90 -5.91
C PHE A 298 -9.11 13.86 -7.06
#